data_893a318fc0f28590a6191e09bd8f2c17
#
_entry.id   893a318fc0f28590a6191e09bd8f2c17
#
_cell.length_a   1.000
_cell.length_b   1.000
_cell.length_c   1.000
_cell.angle_alpha   90.00
_cell.angle_beta   90.00
_cell.angle_gamma   90.00
#
_symmetry.space_group_name_H-M   'P 1'
#
loop_
_entity.id
_entity.type
_entity.pdbx_description
1 polymer ?
#
loop_
_entity_poly.entity_id
_entity_poly.type
_entity_poly.pdbx_seq_one_letter_code
_entity_poly.pdbx_strand_id
1 'polypeptide(L)'
;MMKKLLLALSLLCFSLTALATEGPDELVKRTADDVLAVVKTDKDIQAGDQQKIFALAEEKIVPNFNFDKVSRMVLGKNWTKATLEQKTAFQVEFRTLLIRTYATALSKYRNQTIEYKPMRMAEGATTASVKTQIVQPGGQPIEVNYTLEKQPEAWKVYDIVIEGVSLVTNYRGQFAQEIRQNGLDSLIKKLADKNKAAQAKAASSNAASSNAAPSNTAANQN
;
A
#
# COMPACT_ATOMS: atom_id res chain seq x y z
N MET A 1 -18.02 65.09 36.90
CA MET A 1 -16.95 64.70 36.01
C MET A 1 -17.01 63.17 35.86
N MET A 2 -17.71 62.67 34.84
CA MET A 2 -17.89 61.24 34.61
C MET A 2 -16.82 60.74 33.65
N LYS A 3 -15.91 59.91 34.09
CA LYS A 3 -14.92 59.26 33.27
C LYS A 3 -15.60 58.07 32.55
N LYS A 4 -15.73 58.18 31.22
CA LYS A 4 -16.21 57.11 30.36
C LYS A 4 -15.13 56.06 30.23
N LEU A 5 -15.34 54.88 30.84
CA LEU A 5 -14.49 53.69 30.69
C LEU A 5 -14.95 52.94 29.42
N LEU A 6 -14.24 53.10 28.33
CA LEU A 6 -14.45 52.33 27.09
C LEU A 6 -13.80 50.95 27.27
N LEU A 7 -14.64 49.94 27.50
CA LEU A 7 -14.24 48.54 27.49
C LEU A 7 -14.17 48.05 26.05
N ALA A 8 -12.98 48.04 25.47
CA ALA A 8 -12.74 47.42 24.17
C ALA A 8 -12.72 45.89 24.31
N LEU A 9 -13.87 45.28 24.04
CA LEU A 9 -13.99 43.82 23.91
C LEU A 9 -13.41 43.40 22.59
N SER A 10 -12.12 43.03 22.64
CA SER A 10 -11.41 42.45 21.49
C SER A 10 -11.94 41.03 21.25
N LEU A 11 -12.83 40.89 20.25
CA LEU A 11 -13.31 39.59 19.77
C LEU A 11 -12.17 38.92 18.99
N LEU A 12 -11.42 38.05 19.69
CA LEU A 12 -10.40 37.21 19.09
C LEU A 12 -11.12 36.12 18.30
N CYS A 13 -11.38 36.38 17.01
CA CYS A 13 -11.85 35.35 16.08
C CYS A 13 -10.75 34.30 15.89
N PHE A 14 -10.81 33.25 16.69
CA PHE A 14 -10.07 32.02 16.41
C PHE A 14 -10.69 31.42 15.15
N SER A 15 -10.10 31.72 13.99
CA SER A 15 -10.39 30.99 12.75
C SER A 15 -9.87 29.57 12.94
N LEU A 16 -10.75 28.63 13.33
CA LEU A 16 -10.49 27.22 13.17
C LEU A 16 -10.35 26.99 11.66
N THR A 17 -9.11 26.91 11.18
CA THR A 17 -8.85 26.33 9.87
C THR A 17 -9.22 24.85 9.99
N ALA A 18 -10.43 24.48 9.55
CA ALA A 18 -10.79 23.11 9.30
C ALA A 18 -9.77 22.60 8.27
N LEU A 19 -8.81 21.79 8.69
CA LEU A 19 -7.96 21.04 7.78
C LEU A 19 -8.91 20.13 7.01
N ALA A 20 -9.19 20.50 5.76
CA ALA A 20 -9.99 19.66 4.88
C ALA A 20 -9.29 18.28 4.82
N THR A 21 -9.99 17.25 5.25
CA THR A 21 -9.48 15.88 5.16
C THR A 21 -9.26 15.55 3.68
N GLU A 22 -8.07 15.11 3.33
CA GLU A 22 -7.71 14.67 1.98
C GLU A 22 -8.78 13.74 1.40
N GLY A 23 -9.21 13.98 0.17
CA GLY A 23 -10.19 13.15 -0.53
C GLY A 23 -9.64 11.76 -0.88
N PRO A 24 -10.51 10.76 -1.16
CA PRO A 24 -10.05 9.41 -1.49
C PRO A 24 -9.25 9.35 -2.80
N ASP A 25 -9.59 10.16 -3.78
CA ASP A 25 -8.86 10.29 -5.05
C ASP A 25 -7.52 11.01 -4.88
N GLU A 26 -7.49 12.06 -4.06
CA GLU A 26 -6.27 12.77 -3.69
C GLU A 26 -5.30 11.83 -2.94
N LEU A 27 -5.80 11.02 -1.99
CA LEU A 27 -5.00 10.03 -1.28
C LEU A 27 -4.34 9.02 -2.24
N VAL A 28 -5.13 8.46 -3.17
CA VAL A 28 -4.61 7.48 -4.13
C VAL A 28 -3.59 8.14 -5.04
N LYS A 29 -3.88 9.37 -5.52
CA LYS A 29 -2.98 10.11 -6.39
C LYS A 29 -1.66 10.45 -5.69
N ARG A 30 -1.72 11.04 -4.51
CA ARG A 30 -0.53 11.39 -3.73
C ARG A 30 0.32 10.16 -3.43
N THR A 31 -0.31 9.06 -2.98
CA THR A 31 0.41 7.81 -2.70
C THR A 31 1.14 7.28 -3.94
N ALA A 32 0.48 7.30 -5.09
CA ALA A 32 1.08 6.86 -6.34
C ALA A 32 2.23 7.79 -6.78
N ASP A 33 2.04 9.11 -6.69
CA ASP A 33 3.05 10.11 -7.05
C ASP A 33 4.29 9.98 -6.14
N ASP A 34 4.11 9.81 -4.82
CA ASP A 34 5.19 9.63 -3.85
C ASP A 34 6.01 8.36 -4.15
N VAL A 35 5.33 7.25 -4.45
CA VAL A 35 5.99 5.99 -4.84
C VAL A 35 6.75 6.16 -6.15
N LEU A 36 6.12 6.74 -7.17
CA LEU A 36 6.73 6.92 -8.49
C LEU A 36 7.92 7.89 -8.45
N ALA A 37 7.91 8.90 -7.58
CA ALA A 37 9.04 9.82 -7.41
C ALA A 37 10.30 9.06 -6.94
N VAL A 38 10.15 8.12 -6.01
CA VAL A 38 11.28 7.28 -5.55
C VAL A 38 11.69 6.29 -6.63
N VAL A 39 10.74 5.58 -7.25
CA VAL A 39 11.03 4.56 -8.27
C VAL A 39 11.78 5.15 -9.47
N LYS A 40 11.47 6.38 -9.87
CA LYS A 40 12.13 7.08 -10.99
C LYS A 40 13.58 7.46 -10.69
N THR A 41 13.96 7.60 -9.44
CA THR A 41 15.28 8.11 -9.03
C THR A 41 16.17 7.05 -8.40
N ASP A 42 15.61 6.03 -7.74
CA ASP A 42 16.39 4.96 -7.09
C ASP A 42 16.73 3.85 -8.09
N LYS A 43 18.03 3.78 -8.45
CA LYS A 43 18.54 2.78 -9.42
C LYS A 43 18.47 1.36 -8.90
N ASP A 44 18.56 1.14 -7.59
CA ASP A 44 18.52 -0.20 -7.01
C ASP A 44 17.09 -0.76 -7.08
N ILE A 45 16.07 0.09 -6.83
CA ILE A 45 14.67 -0.27 -7.06
C ILE A 45 14.43 -0.61 -8.54
N GLN A 46 14.96 0.19 -9.47
CA GLN A 46 14.86 -0.08 -10.91
C GLN A 46 15.59 -1.37 -11.31
N ALA A 47 16.67 -1.71 -10.63
CA ALA A 47 17.40 -2.97 -10.80
C ALA A 47 16.69 -4.16 -10.12
N GLY A 48 15.66 -3.91 -9.32
CA GLY A 48 14.85 -4.95 -8.68
C GLY A 48 15.25 -5.31 -7.26
N ASP A 49 15.93 -4.41 -6.53
CA ASP A 49 16.25 -4.63 -5.12
C ASP A 49 14.97 -4.82 -4.30
N GLN A 50 14.71 -6.08 -3.93
CA GLN A 50 13.48 -6.48 -3.24
C GLN A 50 13.40 -5.94 -1.82
N GLN A 51 14.52 -5.62 -1.17
CA GLN A 51 14.52 -5.06 0.19
C GLN A 51 14.09 -3.59 0.13
N LYS A 52 14.65 -2.82 -0.79
CA LYS A 52 14.27 -1.43 -1.01
C LYS A 52 12.82 -1.29 -1.48
N ILE A 53 12.38 -2.16 -2.41
CA ILE A 53 10.99 -2.20 -2.88
C ILE A 53 10.04 -2.49 -1.71
N PHE A 54 10.39 -3.45 -0.84
CA PHE A 54 9.60 -3.79 0.33
C PHE A 54 9.54 -2.60 1.31
N ALA A 55 10.68 -1.98 1.61
CA ALA A 55 10.75 -0.83 2.50
C ALA A 55 9.94 0.37 1.97
N LEU A 56 10.02 0.66 0.67
CA LEU A 56 9.21 1.70 0.03
C LEU A 56 7.71 1.43 0.17
N ALA A 57 7.28 0.18 -0.02
CA ALA A 57 5.87 -0.19 0.13
C ALA A 57 5.40 -0.06 1.59
N GLU A 58 6.20 -0.51 2.56
CA GLU A 58 5.91 -0.36 3.99
C GLU A 58 5.80 1.11 4.40
N GLU A 59 6.67 1.98 3.88
CA GLU A 59 6.67 3.40 4.22
C GLU A 59 5.55 4.19 3.55
N LYS A 60 5.34 4.00 2.25
CA LYS A 60 4.46 4.87 1.44
C LYS A 60 3.08 4.29 1.17
N ILE A 61 2.95 2.96 1.07
CA ILE A 61 1.69 2.31 0.68
C ILE A 61 0.92 1.82 1.91
N VAL A 62 1.56 1.02 2.76
CA VAL A 62 0.93 0.35 3.91
C VAL A 62 0.16 1.30 4.83
N PRO A 63 0.65 2.51 5.18
CA PRO A 63 -0.09 3.43 6.05
C PRO A 63 -1.44 3.87 5.48
N ASN A 64 -1.64 3.77 4.17
CA ASN A 64 -2.89 4.15 3.50
C ASN A 64 -3.92 3.02 3.43
N PHE A 65 -3.61 1.83 3.99
CA PHE A 65 -4.50 0.67 4.01
C PHE A 65 -5.12 0.41 5.39
N ASN A 66 -6.35 -0.11 5.40
CA ASN A 66 -6.95 -0.72 6.58
C ASN A 66 -6.73 -2.23 6.57
N PHE A 67 -5.57 -2.69 7.03
CA PHE A 67 -5.24 -4.13 7.06
C PHE A 67 -6.09 -4.93 8.04
N ASP A 68 -6.67 -4.32 9.07
CA ASP A 68 -7.62 -5.01 9.94
C ASP A 68 -8.88 -5.39 9.15
N LYS A 69 -9.45 -4.44 8.42
CA LYS A 69 -10.63 -4.70 7.57
C LYS A 69 -10.31 -5.68 6.44
N VAL A 70 -9.18 -5.51 5.74
CA VAL A 70 -8.73 -6.45 4.70
C VAL A 70 -8.68 -7.87 5.25
N SER A 71 -8.03 -8.07 6.41
CA SER A 71 -7.87 -9.38 7.05
C SER A 71 -9.20 -9.98 7.49
N ARG A 72 -10.10 -9.18 8.07
CA ARG A 72 -11.47 -9.61 8.41
C ARG A 72 -12.23 -10.10 7.19
N MET A 73 -12.17 -9.37 6.10
CA MET A 73 -12.89 -9.71 4.87
C MET A 73 -12.34 -10.99 4.25
N VAL A 74 -11.02 -11.15 4.24
CA VAL A 74 -10.34 -12.33 3.68
C VAL A 74 -10.59 -13.59 4.51
N LEU A 75 -10.47 -13.53 5.84
CA LEU A 75 -10.74 -14.67 6.72
C LEU A 75 -12.25 -14.94 6.91
N GLY A 76 -13.10 -13.94 6.68
CA GLY A 76 -14.58 -14.08 6.84
C GLY A 76 -14.94 -14.59 8.22
N LYS A 77 -15.76 -15.68 8.29
CA LYS A 77 -16.18 -16.29 9.56
C LYS A 77 -15.04 -16.90 10.39
N ASN A 78 -13.87 -17.14 9.80
CA ASN A 78 -12.73 -17.63 10.56
C ASN A 78 -12.10 -16.52 11.42
N TRP A 79 -12.28 -15.25 11.02
CA TRP A 79 -11.83 -14.11 11.82
C TRP A 79 -12.45 -14.06 13.22
N THR A 80 -13.75 -14.34 13.34
CA THR A 80 -14.45 -14.30 14.64
C THR A 80 -14.03 -15.44 15.55
N LYS A 81 -13.53 -16.54 15.00
CA LYS A 81 -13.06 -17.70 15.74
C LYS A 81 -11.57 -17.67 16.09
N ALA A 82 -10.82 -16.78 15.43
CA ALA A 82 -9.38 -16.67 15.59
C ALA A 82 -9.03 -16.01 16.93
N THR A 83 -7.96 -16.48 17.56
CA THR A 83 -7.36 -15.83 18.74
C THR A 83 -6.70 -14.51 18.36
N LEU A 84 -6.32 -13.69 19.33
CA LEU A 84 -5.61 -12.44 19.08
C LEU A 84 -4.25 -12.70 18.42
N GLU A 85 -3.52 -13.71 18.88
CA GLU A 85 -2.24 -14.11 18.30
C GLU A 85 -2.40 -14.52 16.83
N GLN A 86 -3.40 -15.34 16.52
CA GLN A 86 -3.67 -15.78 15.14
C GLN A 86 -4.04 -14.59 14.25
N LYS A 87 -4.84 -13.63 14.73
CA LYS A 87 -5.19 -12.41 13.99
C LYS A 87 -3.96 -11.59 13.68
N THR A 88 -3.12 -11.34 14.69
CA THR A 88 -1.90 -10.55 14.54
C THR A 88 -0.91 -11.23 13.59
N ALA A 89 -0.65 -12.53 13.79
CA ALA A 89 0.24 -13.29 12.92
C ALA A 89 -0.26 -13.34 11.47
N PHE A 90 -1.56 -13.58 11.27
CA PHE A 90 -2.16 -13.56 9.94
C PHE A 90 -2.00 -12.18 9.27
N GLN A 91 -2.27 -11.09 9.96
CA GLN A 91 -2.14 -9.73 9.42
C GLN A 91 -0.71 -9.44 8.96
N VAL A 92 0.28 -9.79 9.76
CA VAL A 92 1.70 -9.60 9.43
C VAL A 92 2.07 -10.41 8.19
N GLU A 93 1.76 -11.70 8.19
CA GLU A 93 2.15 -12.60 7.10
C GLU A 93 1.40 -12.31 5.80
N PHE A 94 0.11 -11.98 5.88
CA PHE A 94 -0.68 -11.65 4.70
C PHE A 94 -0.27 -10.29 4.10
N ARG A 95 0.00 -9.28 4.91
CA ARG A 95 0.57 -7.99 4.45
C ARG A 95 1.89 -8.21 3.74
N THR A 96 2.80 -8.97 4.35
CA THR A 96 4.10 -9.30 3.76
C THR A 96 3.95 -10.03 2.42
N LEU A 97 3.03 -11.00 2.33
CA LEU A 97 2.72 -11.69 1.08
C LEU A 97 2.26 -10.71 0.00
N LEU A 98 1.33 -9.79 0.32
CA LEU A 98 0.81 -8.82 -0.65
C LEU A 98 1.91 -7.90 -1.15
N ILE A 99 2.73 -7.34 -0.26
CA ILE A 99 3.84 -6.47 -0.64
C ILE A 99 4.79 -7.23 -1.57
N ARG A 100 5.24 -8.43 -1.20
CA ARG A 100 6.18 -9.21 -2.02
C ARG A 100 5.59 -9.61 -3.37
N THR A 101 4.28 -9.87 -3.43
CA THR A 101 3.62 -10.30 -4.66
C THR A 101 3.45 -9.13 -5.64
N TYR A 102 3.02 -7.97 -5.14
CA TYR A 102 2.60 -6.86 -6.01
C TYR A 102 3.62 -5.74 -6.11
N ALA A 103 4.41 -5.47 -5.07
CA ALA A 103 5.39 -4.40 -5.12
C ALA A 103 6.55 -4.66 -6.10
N THR A 104 6.80 -5.92 -6.47
CA THR A 104 7.76 -6.26 -7.54
C THR A 104 7.42 -5.61 -8.88
N ALA A 105 6.14 -5.24 -9.10
CA ALA A 105 5.76 -4.48 -10.29
C ALA A 105 6.43 -3.11 -10.36
N LEU A 106 6.84 -2.53 -9.21
CA LEU A 106 7.54 -1.24 -9.16
C LEU A 106 8.89 -1.28 -9.88
N SER A 107 9.62 -2.40 -9.80
CA SER A 107 10.89 -2.55 -10.53
C SER A 107 10.72 -2.64 -12.06
N LYS A 108 9.51 -2.94 -12.52
CA LYS A 108 9.17 -2.99 -13.94
C LYS A 108 8.69 -1.64 -14.49
N TYR A 109 8.57 -0.65 -13.62
CA TYR A 109 8.20 0.69 -14.06
C TYR A 109 9.25 1.23 -15.05
N ARG A 110 8.75 1.84 -16.13
CA ARG A 110 9.58 2.53 -17.13
C ARG A 110 8.95 3.90 -17.42
N ASN A 111 8.04 3.98 -18.35
CA ASN A 111 7.37 5.21 -18.78
C ASN A 111 5.84 5.10 -18.70
N GLN A 112 5.33 4.25 -17.80
CA GLN A 112 3.89 4.14 -17.60
C GLN A 112 3.35 5.42 -16.97
N THR A 113 2.11 5.76 -17.32
CA THR A 113 1.35 6.85 -16.71
C THR A 113 0.11 6.31 -16.04
N ILE A 114 -0.34 6.99 -14.99
CA ILE A 114 -1.58 6.64 -14.30
C ILE A 114 -2.63 7.66 -14.68
N GLU A 115 -3.69 7.21 -15.32
CA GLU A 115 -4.88 8.01 -15.59
C GLU A 115 -5.89 7.82 -14.47
N TYR A 116 -6.38 8.92 -13.92
CA TYR A 116 -7.43 8.93 -12.89
C TYR A 116 -8.77 9.22 -13.56
N LYS A 117 -9.74 8.33 -13.40
CA LYS A 117 -11.07 8.54 -13.95
C LYS A 117 -11.88 9.46 -13.01
N PRO A 118 -12.75 10.34 -13.56
CA PRO A 118 -13.57 11.23 -12.74
C PRO A 118 -14.35 10.44 -11.68
N MET A 119 -14.26 10.87 -10.44
CA MET A 119 -14.99 10.29 -9.33
C MET A 119 -16.19 11.19 -8.96
N ARG A 120 -17.32 10.56 -8.67
CA ARG A 120 -18.48 11.22 -8.07
C ARG A 120 -18.78 10.56 -6.75
N MET A 121 -18.92 11.35 -5.71
CA MET A 121 -19.20 10.88 -4.37
C MET A 121 -20.42 11.64 -3.83
N ALA A 122 -21.35 10.89 -3.20
CA ALA A 122 -22.47 11.53 -2.52
C ALA A 122 -21.99 12.26 -1.28
N GLU A 123 -22.68 13.30 -0.88
CA GLU A 123 -22.41 14.00 0.37
C GLU A 123 -22.57 13.02 1.55
N GLY A 124 -21.63 13.04 2.48
CA GLY A 124 -21.62 12.14 3.64
C GLY A 124 -21.24 10.68 3.34
N ALA A 125 -20.80 10.35 2.12
CA ALA A 125 -20.38 8.99 1.79
C ALA A 125 -19.23 8.53 2.70
N THR A 126 -19.34 7.30 3.21
CA THR A 126 -18.33 6.63 4.05
C THR A 126 -17.50 5.62 3.29
N THR A 127 -17.83 5.36 2.03
CA THR A 127 -17.10 4.50 1.12
C THR A 127 -16.91 5.19 -0.23
N ALA A 128 -15.80 4.92 -0.90
CA ALA A 128 -15.48 5.49 -2.19
C ALA A 128 -14.81 4.44 -3.09
N SER A 129 -14.96 4.61 -4.41
CA SER A 129 -14.24 3.83 -5.41
C SER A 129 -13.45 4.78 -6.29
N VAL A 130 -12.11 4.71 -6.22
CA VAL A 130 -11.21 5.46 -7.09
C VAL A 130 -10.79 4.54 -8.23
N LYS A 131 -11.11 4.96 -9.45
CA LYS A 131 -10.82 4.18 -10.67
C LYS A 131 -9.61 4.76 -11.36
N THR A 132 -8.64 3.92 -11.65
CA THR A 132 -7.44 4.31 -12.38
C THR A 132 -7.16 3.35 -13.53
N GLN A 133 -6.31 3.80 -14.43
CA GLN A 133 -5.82 3.02 -15.54
C GLN A 133 -4.32 3.25 -15.70
N ILE A 134 -3.53 2.18 -15.65
CA ILE A 134 -2.10 2.25 -15.90
C ILE A 134 -1.91 2.10 -17.42
N VAL A 135 -1.49 3.19 -18.05
CA VAL A 135 -1.22 3.23 -19.49
C VAL A 135 0.27 2.95 -19.71
N GLN A 136 0.56 1.99 -20.56
CA GLN A 136 1.92 1.58 -20.88
C GLN A 136 2.17 1.66 -22.39
N PRO A 137 3.34 2.16 -22.83
CA PRO A 137 3.66 2.25 -24.25
C PRO A 137 3.65 0.87 -24.90
N GLY A 138 2.84 0.74 -25.98
CA GLY A 138 2.76 -0.51 -26.76
C GLY A 138 2.02 -1.67 -26.10
N GLY A 139 1.42 -1.47 -24.93
CA GLY A 139 0.63 -2.48 -24.21
C GLY A 139 -0.83 -2.08 -24.03
N GLN A 140 -1.65 -3.05 -23.64
CA GLN A 140 -3.02 -2.74 -23.20
C GLN A 140 -2.97 -2.00 -21.86
N PRO A 141 -3.82 -0.99 -21.65
CA PRO A 141 -3.96 -0.34 -20.36
C PRO A 141 -4.45 -1.33 -19.30
N ILE A 142 -3.94 -1.23 -18.08
CA ILE A 142 -4.32 -2.09 -16.95
C ILE A 142 -5.26 -1.31 -16.04
N GLU A 143 -6.48 -1.80 -15.85
CA GLU A 143 -7.41 -1.21 -14.90
C GLU A 143 -7.03 -1.57 -13.46
N VAL A 144 -6.91 -0.53 -12.60
CA VAL A 144 -6.68 -0.69 -11.16
C VAL A 144 -7.65 0.20 -10.41
N ASN A 145 -8.60 -0.41 -9.71
CA ASN A 145 -9.62 0.30 -8.96
C ASN A 145 -9.41 0.06 -7.46
N TYR A 146 -9.49 1.14 -6.68
CA TYR A 146 -9.30 1.12 -5.24
C TYR A 146 -10.63 1.30 -4.54
N THR A 147 -10.91 0.48 -3.53
CA THR A 147 -12.08 0.67 -2.67
C THR A 147 -11.62 1.17 -1.32
N LEU A 148 -12.17 2.32 -0.92
CA LEU A 148 -11.76 3.03 0.30
C LEU A 148 -12.93 3.19 1.26
N GLU A 149 -12.61 3.32 2.54
CA GLU A 149 -13.55 3.75 3.57
C GLU A 149 -13.02 4.97 4.30
N LYS A 150 -13.96 5.79 4.75
CA LYS A 150 -13.68 6.96 5.58
C LYS A 150 -13.50 6.50 7.03
N GLN A 151 -12.36 6.82 7.59
CA GLN A 151 -12.09 6.70 9.03
C GLN A 151 -12.08 8.11 9.65
N PRO A 152 -12.09 8.26 10.98
CA PRO A 152 -12.15 9.55 11.62
C PRO A 152 -11.13 10.57 11.12
N GLU A 153 -9.92 10.12 10.83
CA GLU A 153 -8.80 11.01 10.46
C GLU A 153 -8.44 10.97 8.97
N ALA A 154 -8.76 9.89 8.25
CA ALA A 154 -8.36 9.73 6.85
C ALA A 154 -9.18 8.67 6.11
N TRP A 155 -9.14 8.70 4.79
CA TRP A 155 -9.56 7.59 3.95
C TRP A 155 -8.53 6.46 4.02
N LYS A 156 -8.99 5.19 3.97
CA LYS A 156 -8.13 4.00 3.94
C LYS A 156 -8.60 3.02 2.89
N VAL A 157 -7.67 2.51 2.10
CA VAL A 157 -7.93 1.46 1.12
C VAL A 157 -8.18 0.13 1.85
N TYR A 158 -9.19 -0.62 1.43
CA TYR A 158 -9.45 -1.97 1.97
C TYR A 158 -9.63 -3.03 0.88
N ASP A 159 -9.68 -2.65 -0.39
CA ASP A 159 -9.60 -3.60 -1.51
C ASP A 159 -8.99 -2.95 -2.74
N ILE A 160 -8.32 -3.74 -3.56
CA ILE A 160 -7.86 -3.37 -4.89
C ILE A 160 -8.44 -4.36 -5.89
N VAL A 161 -9.02 -3.85 -6.96
CA VAL A 161 -9.55 -4.63 -8.08
C VAL A 161 -8.65 -4.39 -9.28
N ILE A 162 -7.97 -5.42 -9.75
CA ILE A 162 -7.06 -5.37 -10.91
C ILE A 162 -7.72 -6.18 -12.03
N GLU A 163 -7.94 -5.57 -13.19
CA GLU A 163 -8.58 -6.22 -14.34
C GLU A 163 -9.89 -6.94 -13.94
N GLY A 164 -10.70 -6.29 -13.10
CA GLY A 164 -11.97 -6.84 -12.61
C GLY A 164 -11.85 -7.86 -11.47
N VAL A 165 -10.65 -8.25 -11.06
CA VAL A 165 -10.40 -9.24 -9.99
C VAL A 165 -10.09 -8.54 -8.68
N SER A 166 -10.98 -8.66 -7.68
CA SER A 166 -10.77 -8.18 -6.31
C SER A 166 -9.74 -9.05 -5.60
N LEU A 167 -8.71 -8.42 -5.02
CA LEU A 167 -7.69 -9.12 -4.24
C LEU A 167 -8.29 -9.76 -2.99
N VAL A 168 -9.16 -9.05 -2.29
CA VAL A 168 -9.84 -9.58 -1.10
C VAL A 168 -10.66 -10.82 -1.44
N THR A 169 -11.46 -10.76 -2.49
CA THR A 169 -12.32 -11.90 -2.91
C THR A 169 -11.47 -13.10 -3.35
N ASN A 170 -10.41 -12.85 -4.11
CA ASN A 170 -9.51 -13.89 -4.59
C ASN A 170 -8.83 -14.63 -3.43
N TYR A 171 -8.19 -13.90 -2.52
CA TYR A 171 -7.54 -14.51 -1.36
C TYR A 171 -8.53 -15.17 -0.38
N ARG A 172 -9.73 -14.60 -0.23
CA ARG A 172 -10.78 -15.20 0.59
C ARG A 172 -11.15 -16.60 0.11
N GLY A 173 -11.29 -16.80 -1.21
CA GLY A 173 -11.57 -18.12 -1.78
C GLY A 173 -10.44 -19.12 -1.49
N GLN A 174 -9.18 -18.74 -1.76
CA GLN A 174 -8.02 -19.59 -1.56
C GLN A 174 -7.82 -19.95 -0.08
N PHE A 175 -7.90 -18.97 0.82
CA PHE A 175 -7.67 -19.20 2.25
C PHE A 175 -8.82 -19.95 2.92
N ALA A 176 -10.07 -19.74 2.49
CA ALA A 176 -11.20 -20.52 2.99
C ALA A 176 -11.04 -22.03 2.67
N GLN A 177 -10.50 -22.35 1.51
CA GLN A 177 -10.20 -23.74 1.17
C GLN A 177 -9.07 -24.32 2.05
N GLU A 178 -7.97 -23.59 2.20
CA GLU A 178 -6.85 -24.01 3.03
C GLU A 178 -7.25 -24.19 4.50
N ILE A 179 -7.98 -23.22 5.07
CA ILE A 179 -8.44 -23.30 6.47
C ILE A 179 -9.38 -24.49 6.70
N ARG A 180 -10.26 -24.78 5.73
CA ARG A 180 -11.17 -25.91 5.84
C ARG A 180 -10.45 -27.26 5.87
N GLN A 181 -9.35 -27.37 5.13
CA GLN A 181 -8.57 -28.62 5.03
C GLN A 181 -7.58 -28.77 6.17
N ASN A 182 -6.89 -27.71 6.57
CA ASN A 182 -5.70 -27.78 7.39
C ASN A 182 -5.73 -26.86 8.62
N GLY A 183 -6.76 -26.01 8.77
CA GLY A 183 -6.89 -25.06 9.87
C GLY A 183 -6.17 -23.72 9.63
N LEU A 184 -6.46 -22.74 10.50
CA LEU A 184 -5.91 -21.39 10.40
C LEU A 184 -4.42 -21.32 10.69
N ASP A 185 -3.94 -22.10 11.67
CA ASP A 185 -2.50 -22.14 12.01
C ASP A 185 -1.65 -22.67 10.86
N SER A 186 -2.16 -23.67 10.13
CA SER A 186 -1.49 -24.17 8.92
C SER A 186 -1.40 -23.09 7.84
N LEU A 187 -2.48 -22.31 7.61
CA LEU A 187 -2.45 -21.19 6.69
C LEU A 187 -1.39 -20.16 7.10
N ILE A 188 -1.40 -19.74 8.37
CA ILE A 188 -0.43 -18.76 8.88
C ILE A 188 1.00 -19.26 8.68
N LYS A 189 1.27 -20.53 9.04
CA LYS A 189 2.58 -21.15 8.85
C LYS A 189 2.98 -21.18 7.37
N LYS A 190 2.09 -21.55 6.46
CA LYS A 190 2.36 -21.55 5.00
C LYS A 190 2.70 -20.17 4.49
N LEU A 191 2.01 -19.12 4.97
CA LEU A 191 2.31 -17.74 4.62
C LEU A 191 3.70 -17.35 5.13
N ALA A 192 4.03 -17.65 6.39
CA ALA A 192 5.33 -17.37 6.99
C ALA A 192 6.47 -18.07 6.24
N ASP A 193 6.33 -19.37 5.95
CA ASP A 193 7.32 -20.16 5.20
C ASP A 193 7.55 -19.58 3.79
N LYS A 194 6.48 -19.19 3.09
CA LYS A 194 6.55 -18.55 1.77
C LYS A 194 7.26 -17.20 1.83
N ASN A 195 6.94 -16.38 2.82
CA ASN A 195 7.56 -15.08 3.01
C ASN A 195 9.05 -15.20 3.33
N LYS A 196 9.42 -16.13 4.22
CA LYS A 196 10.81 -16.42 4.57
C LYS A 196 11.62 -16.92 3.36
N ALA A 197 11.06 -17.83 2.57
CA ALA A 197 11.70 -18.31 1.35
C ALA A 197 11.92 -17.17 0.32
N ALA A 198 10.93 -16.30 0.15
CA ALA A 198 11.05 -15.14 -0.73
C ALA A 198 12.10 -14.13 -0.22
N GLN A 199 12.18 -13.93 1.09
CA GLN A 199 13.20 -13.08 1.71
C GLN A 199 14.63 -13.63 1.51
N ALA A 200 14.82 -14.92 1.73
CA ALA A 200 16.11 -15.58 1.52
C ALA A 200 16.56 -15.45 0.05
N LYS A 201 15.64 -15.67 -0.90
CA LYS A 201 15.92 -15.49 -2.32
C LYS A 201 16.30 -14.04 -2.66
N ALA A 202 15.61 -13.05 -2.10
CA ALA A 202 15.92 -11.64 -2.30
C ALA A 202 17.32 -11.28 -1.74
N ALA A 203 17.67 -11.79 -0.56
CA ALA A 203 18.99 -11.56 0.04
C ALA A 203 20.13 -12.15 -0.82
N SER A 204 19.94 -13.37 -1.34
CA SER A 204 20.95 -14.02 -2.21
C SER A 204 21.12 -13.30 -3.55
N SER A 205 20.05 -12.78 -4.15
CA SER A 205 20.14 -12.01 -5.40
C SER A 205 20.88 -10.68 -5.21
N ASN A 206 20.64 -9.98 -4.10
CA ASN A 206 21.34 -8.73 -3.81
C ASN A 206 22.85 -8.96 -3.53
N ALA A 207 23.19 -10.03 -2.82
CA ALA A 207 24.60 -10.41 -2.60
C ALA A 207 25.34 -10.75 -3.90
N ALA A 208 24.68 -11.43 -4.84
CA ALA A 208 25.25 -11.75 -6.15
C ALA A 208 25.48 -10.49 -6.99
N SER A 209 24.55 -9.53 -6.95
CA SER A 209 24.67 -8.26 -7.69
C SER A 209 25.78 -7.35 -7.13
N SER A 210 25.98 -7.33 -5.81
CA SER A 210 27.04 -6.53 -5.18
C SER A 210 28.46 -7.06 -5.48
N ASN A 211 28.61 -8.37 -5.67
CA ASN A 211 29.89 -9.01 -6.00
C ASN A 211 30.25 -8.94 -7.49
N ALA A 212 29.31 -8.55 -8.35
CA ALA A 212 29.53 -8.42 -9.80
C ALA A 212 30.02 -7.03 -10.25
N ALA A 213 30.21 -6.08 -9.33
CA ALA A 213 30.80 -4.78 -9.65
C ALA A 213 32.30 -4.97 -9.98
N PRO A 214 32.79 -4.58 -11.17
CA PRO A 214 34.19 -4.76 -11.53
C PRO A 214 35.08 -3.90 -10.64
N SER A 215 36.06 -4.53 -9.97
CA SER A 215 37.18 -3.86 -9.35
C SER A 215 38.04 -3.24 -10.47
N ASN A 216 37.76 -1.99 -10.80
CA ASN A 216 38.59 -1.22 -11.71
C ASN A 216 39.86 -0.77 -10.97
N THR A 217 40.79 -1.71 -10.78
CA THR A 217 42.15 -1.39 -10.40
C THR A 217 42.85 -0.95 -11.68
N ALA A 218 42.77 0.33 -12.01
CA ALA A 218 43.62 0.93 -13.00
C ALA A 218 45.07 0.84 -12.53
N ALA A 219 45.80 -0.11 -13.05
CA ALA A 219 47.26 -0.12 -13.02
C ALA A 219 47.73 1.06 -13.87
N ASN A 220 48.17 2.13 -13.20
CA ASN A 220 48.94 3.19 -13.80
C ASN A 220 50.40 2.77 -13.68
N GLN A 221 51.01 2.34 -14.74
CA GLN A 221 52.48 2.23 -14.92
C GLN A 221 52.87 2.72 -16.30
N ASN A 222 53.72 3.74 -16.26
CA ASN A 222 54.59 4.40 -17.22
C ASN A 222 54.07 5.62 -17.93
#